data_53c257d40fb59de60524be58e483c490
#
_entry.id   53c257d40fb59de60524be58e483c490
#
_cell.length_a   1.000
_cell.length_b   1.000
_cell.length_c   1.000
_cell.angle_alpha   90.00
_cell.angle_beta   90.00
_cell.angle_gamma   90.00
#
_symmetry.space_group_name_H-M   'P 1'
#
loop_
_entity.id
_entity.type
_entity.pdbx_description
1 polymer ?
#
loop_
_entity_poly.entity_id
_entity_poly.type
_entity_poly.pdbx_seq_one_letter_code
_entity_poly.pdbx_strand_id
1 'polypeptide(L)'
;YTSMSAGGSNYGKYVVVEHNWGYGPFFSLYAHLSEISVKKGQRLLGGSPLGKMGYTGAGISRERAHLHLELNLLTSSKFDDWHEEVYKGKNPHDFYNGMNLIGIDVASLFLAQKNNPDLTIPAFLSGATPYFKVTVNRDAPLEIVGRYPWLKKGDHETPSSSWEISF
;
A
#
# COMPACT_ATOMS: atom_id res chain seq x y z
N TYR A 1 9.72 -7.18 1.63
CA TYR A 1 9.23 -8.32 0.83
C TYR A 1 9.75 -8.22 -0.59
N THR A 2 10.17 -9.32 -1.15
CA THR A 2 10.58 -9.40 -2.55
C THR A 2 9.79 -10.51 -3.25
N SER A 3 9.26 -10.23 -4.42
CA SER A 3 8.67 -11.25 -5.27
C SER A 3 9.33 -11.24 -6.64
N MET A 4 9.61 -12.43 -7.13
CA MET A 4 10.12 -12.67 -8.48
C MET A 4 9.06 -13.34 -9.34
N SER A 5 7.79 -13.07 -9.08
CA SER A 5 6.70 -13.63 -9.88
C SER A 5 6.91 -13.27 -11.35
N ALA A 6 7.53 -14.18 -12.06
CA ALA A 6 7.60 -14.13 -13.50
C ALA A 6 6.28 -14.67 -14.07
N GLY A 7 5.74 -14.02 -15.05
CA GLY A 7 4.72 -14.59 -15.91
C GLY A 7 3.31 -14.63 -15.30
N GLY A 8 2.55 -13.57 -15.45
CA GLY A 8 1.13 -13.47 -15.09
C GLY A 8 0.82 -12.40 -14.02
N SER A 9 1.79 -11.95 -13.26
CA SER A 9 1.62 -10.81 -12.36
C SER A 9 1.83 -9.50 -13.11
N ASN A 10 0.94 -8.54 -12.91
CA ASN A 10 1.08 -7.20 -13.47
C ASN A 10 2.34 -6.49 -12.94
N TYR A 11 2.78 -6.77 -11.70
CA TYR A 11 3.96 -6.16 -11.10
C TYR A 11 5.30 -6.69 -11.63
N GLY A 12 5.34 -7.91 -12.18
CA GLY A 12 6.60 -8.57 -12.55
C GLY A 12 7.49 -8.80 -11.34
N LYS A 13 8.77 -8.44 -11.46
CA LYS A 13 9.69 -8.42 -10.32
C LYS A 13 9.46 -7.15 -9.51
N TYR A 14 9.19 -7.29 -8.22
CA TYR A 14 8.94 -6.14 -7.36
C TYR A 14 9.48 -6.32 -5.93
N VAL A 15 9.68 -5.21 -5.27
CA VAL A 15 10.11 -5.10 -3.87
C VAL A 15 9.09 -4.28 -3.12
N VAL A 16 8.71 -4.75 -1.94
CA VAL A 16 7.93 -3.94 -0.98
C VAL A 16 8.82 -3.64 0.22
N VAL A 17 8.91 -2.37 0.57
CA VAL A 17 9.64 -1.88 1.74
C VAL A 17 8.64 -1.40 2.78
N GLU A 18 8.73 -1.94 3.98
CA GLU A 18 7.98 -1.47 5.14
C GLU A 18 8.70 -0.30 5.79
N HIS A 19 7.97 0.76 6.07
CA HIS A 19 8.44 1.95 6.74
C HIS A 19 7.67 2.15 8.04
N ASN A 20 8.38 2.49 9.11
CA ASN A 20 7.79 2.90 10.37
C ASN A 20 8.15 4.36 10.66
N TRP A 21 7.22 5.26 10.37
CA TRP A 21 7.37 6.70 10.59
C TRP A 21 6.59 7.22 11.80
N GLY A 22 6.22 6.32 12.73
CA GLY A 22 5.52 6.68 13.96
C GLY A 22 3.98 6.75 13.85
N TYR A 23 3.42 6.53 12.66
CA TYR A 23 1.97 6.63 12.40
C TYR A 23 1.36 5.29 11.94
N GLY A 24 2.01 4.19 12.19
CA GLY A 24 1.73 2.86 11.67
C GLY A 24 2.67 2.49 10.52
N PRO A 25 2.62 1.23 10.05
CA PRO A 25 3.46 0.76 8.95
C PRO A 25 2.97 1.31 7.62
N PHE A 26 3.86 1.90 6.82
CA PHE A 26 3.62 2.26 5.44
C PHE A 26 4.42 1.35 4.52
N PHE A 27 3.91 1.08 3.32
CA PHE A 27 4.52 0.13 2.41
C PHE A 27 4.77 0.80 1.05
N SER A 28 6.04 1.02 0.71
CA SER A 28 6.37 1.43 -0.66
C SER A 28 6.63 0.21 -1.53
N LEU A 29 6.04 0.19 -2.71
CA LEU A 29 6.16 -0.88 -3.70
C LEU A 29 6.88 -0.35 -4.93
N TYR A 30 7.90 -1.10 -5.36
CA TYR A 30 8.73 -0.79 -6.52
C TYR A 30 8.64 -1.95 -7.49
N ALA A 31 7.99 -1.76 -8.64
CA ALA A 31 7.71 -2.85 -9.58
C ALA A 31 8.36 -2.66 -10.96
N HIS A 32 8.17 -3.68 -11.81
CA HIS A 32 8.74 -3.83 -13.15
C HIS A 32 10.28 -3.89 -13.17
N LEU A 33 10.87 -4.32 -12.05
CA LEU A 33 12.35 -4.39 -11.94
C LEU A 33 12.93 -5.45 -12.86
N SER A 34 14.08 -5.16 -13.46
CA SER A 34 14.89 -6.16 -14.19
C SER A 34 15.71 -7.01 -13.21
N GLU A 35 16.17 -6.40 -12.12
CA GLU A 35 17.01 -7.03 -11.10
C GLU A 35 16.56 -6.58 -9.70
N ILE A 36 16.55 -7.51 -8.73
CA ILE A 36 16.33 -7.24 -7.32
C ILE A 36 17.66 -7.43 -6.59
N SER A 37 18.11 -6.41 -5.84
CA SER A 37 19.39 -6.40 -5.13
C SER A 37 19.25 -6.61 -3.63
N VAL A 38 18.03 -6.83 -3.13
CA VAL A 38 17.72 -6.97 -1.70
C VAL A 38 17.06 -8.31 -1.40
N LYS A 39 17.06 -8.71 -0.13
CA LYS A 39 16.43 -9.96 0.34
C LYS A 39 15.31 -9.67 1.31
N LYS A 40 14.33 -10.58 1.38
CA LYS A 40 13.25 -10.54 2.38
C LYS A 40 13.83 -10.44 3.79
N GLY A 41 13.31 -9.51 4.60
CA GLY A 41 13.76 -9.26 5.97
C GLY A 41 15.03 -8.42 6.09
N GLN A 42 15.63 -7.98 4.99
CA GLN A 42 16.79 -7.10 5.02
C GLN A 42 16.39 -5.71 5.55
N ARG A 43 17.17 -5.19 6.51
CA ARG A 43 17.06 -3.78 6.91
C ARG A 43 17.74 -2.89 5.89
N LEU A 44 17.09 -1.78 5.55
CA LEU A 44 17.55 -0.82 4.55
C LEU A 44 17.73 0.55 5.19
N LEU A 45 18.70 1.29 4.71
CA LEU A 45 18.87 2.71 5.02
C LEU A 45 18.36 3.55 3.85
N GLY A 46 18.05 4.82 4.10
CA GLY A 46 17.74 5.77 3.03
C GLY A 46 18.88 5.77 2.00
N GLY A 47 18.54 5.67 0.70
CA GLY A 47 19.51 5.58 -0.38
C GLY A 47 20.05 4.17 -0.68
N SER A 48 19.67 3.14 0.10
CA SER A 48 20.06 1.75 -0.25
C SER A 48 19.50 1.34 -1.61
N PRO A 49 20.30 0.75 -2.52
CA PRO A 49 19.80 0.30 -3.80
C PRO A 49 18.87 -0.91 -3.63
N LEU A 50 17.69 -0.86 -4.23
CA LEU A 50 16.71 -1.94 -4.20
C LEU A 50 16.84 -2.91 -5.37
N GLY A 51 17.28 -2.40 -6.52
CA GLY A 51 17.37 -3.15 -7.77
C GLY A 51 17.60 -2.23 -8.97
N LYS A 52 17.32 -2.77 -10.15
CA LYS A 52 17.36 -2.00 -11.41
C LYS A 52 15.98 -1.94 -12.02
N MET A 53 15.60 -0.76 -12.49
CA MET A 53 14.40 -0.56 -13.30
C MET A 53 14.42 -1.48 -14.52
N GLY A 54 13.25 -1.93 -14.94
CA GLY A 54 13.11 -2.79 -16.10
C GLY A 54 11.73 -2.69 -16.73
N TYR A 55 11.29 -3.79 -17.31
CA TYR A 55 10.00 -3.92 -17.98
C TYR A 55 9.38 -5.30 -17.74
N THR A 56 9.65 -5.90 -16.58
CA THR A 56 9.03 -7.17 -16.20
C THR A 56 7.57 -6.98 -15.81
N GLY A 57 6.76 -7.99 -16.03
CA GLY A 57 5.31 -7.95 -15.77
C GLY A 57 4.49 -8.07 -17.04
N ALA A 58 3.22 -8.48 -16.87
CA ALA A 58 2.31 -8.69 -17.99
C ALA A 58 2.02 -7.37 -18.73
N GLY A 59 2.15 -7.39 -20.06
CA GLY A 59 1.81 -6.25 -20.91
C GLY A 59 2.81 -5.10 -20.92
N ILE A 60 3.98 -5.25 -20.29
CA ILE A 60 5.04 -4.23 -20.33
C ILE A 60 6.11 -4.64 -21.33
N SER A 61 6.37 -3.81 -22.32
CA SER A 61 7.44 -3.98 -23.29
C SER A 61 8.66 -3.12 -22.92
N ARG A 62 9.77 -3.36 -23.61
CA ARG A 62 11.03 -2.59 -23.39
C ARG A 62 10.84 -1.08 -23.65
N GLU A 63 10.04 -0.73 -24.64
CA GLU A 63 9.76 0.65 -25.02
C GLU A 63 8.93 1.38 -23.94
N ARG A 64 8.24 0.60 -23.12
CA ARG A 64 7.43 1.08 -22.00
C ARG A 64 8.11 0.84 -20.66
N ALA A 65 9.43 0.63 -20.64
CA ALA A 65 10.17 0.44 -19.40
C ALA A 65 10.00 1.64 -18.46
N HIS A 66 9.57 1.39 -17.23
CA HIS A 66 9.38 2.42 -16.21
C HIS A 66 9.50 1.81 -14.82
N LEU A 67 9.69 2.67 -13.82
CA LEU A 67 9.55 2.30 -12.43
C LEU A 67 8.10 2.56 -12.02
N HIS A 68 7.41 1.51 -11.58
CA HIS A 68 6.13 1.65 -10.92
C HIS A 68 6.39 1.83 -9.42
N LEU A 69 5.99 2.98 -8.89
CA LEU A 69 6.14 3.32 -7.47
C LEU A 69 4.76 3.51 -6.85
N GLU A 70 4.53 2.81 -5.75
CA GLU A 70 3.36 3.01 -4.89
C GLU A 70 3.80 3.33 -3.46
N LEU A 71 2.95 4.04 -2.73
CA LEU A 71 3.00 4.15 -1.27
C LEU A 71 1.63 3.77 -0.74
N ASN A 72 1.59 2.78 0.16
CA ASN A 72 0.35 2.10 0.50
C ASN A 72 0.14 2.00 2.01
N LEU A 73 -1.14 1.96 2.40
CA LEU A 73 -1.63 1.43 3.66
C LEU A 73 -2.07 -0.02 3.46
N LEU A 74 -1.93 -0.85 4.50
CA LEU A 74 -2.37 -2.24 4.48
C LEU A 74 -3.75 -2.36 5.13
N THR A 75 -4.73 -2.98 4.44
CA THR A 75 -6.10 -3.09 4.94
C THR A 75 -6.25 -4.19 5.98
N SER A 76 -5.79 -5.42 5.70
CA SER A 76 -6.00 -6.56 6.59
C SER A 76 -4.81 -7.51 6.62
N SER A 77 -4.51 -8.05 7.81
CA SER A 77 -3.58 -9.16 7.99
C SER A 77 -4.23 -10.52 7.71
N LYS A 78 -5.55 -10.57 7.54
CA LYS A 78 -6.32 -11.78 7.23
C LYS A 78 -6.68 -11.88 5.75
N PHE A 79 -6.01 -11.12 4.90
CA PHE A 79 -6.33 -11.05 3.48
C PHE A 79 -6.13 -12.39 2.77
N ASP A 80 -5.10 -13.15 3.13
CA ASP A 80 -4.81 -14.44 2.50
C ASP A 80 -5.95 -15.45 2.71
N ASP A 81 -6.44 -15.57 3.95
CA ASP A 81 -7.55 -16.48 4.28
C ASP A 81 -8.80 -16.10 3.48
N TRP A 82 -9.13 -14.82 3.43
CA TRP A 82 -10.24 -14.30 2.64
C TRP A 82 -10.06 -14.55 1.14
N HIS A 83 -8.86 -14.30 0.62
CA HIS A 83 -8.55 -14.48 -0.80
C HIS A 83 -8.70 -15.96 -1.21
N GLU A 84 -8.15 -16.89 -0.43
CA GLU A 84 -8.25 -18.32 -0.70
C GLU A 84 -9.70 -18.80 -0.64
N GLU A 85 -10.49 -18.27 0.31
CA GLU A 85 -11.91 -18.59 0.42
C GLU A 85 -12.71 -18.11 -0.80
N VAL A 86 -12.50 -16.89 -1.25
CA VAL A 86 -13.28 -16.26 -2.33
C VAL A 86 -12.83 -16.77 -3.70
N TYR A 87 -11.54 -16.80 -3.97
CA TYR A 87 -11.00 -17.14 -5.28
C TYR A 87 -10.64 -18.61 -5.43
N LYS A 88 -10.76 -19.41 -4.36
CA LYS A 88 -10.45 -20.86 -4.35
C LYS A 88 -9.04 -21.18 -4.85
N GLY A 89 -8.10 -20.26 -4.61
CA GLY A 89 -6.72 -20.40 -5.06
C GLY A 89 -5.76 -19.58 -4.20
N LYS A 90 -4.50 -20.03 -4.18
CA LYS A 90 -3.45 -19.38 -3.40
C LYS A 90 -3.22 -17.95 -3.87
N ASN A 91 -3.12 -17.02 -2.92
CA ASN A 91 -2.71 -15.65 -3.19
C ASN A 91 -1.19 -15.61 -3.52
N PRO A 92 -0.80 -15.17 -4.72
CA PRO A 92 0.62 -15.16 -5.13
C PRO A 92 1.42 -13.99 -4.54
N HIS A 93 0.77 -13.06 -3.84
CA HIS A 93 1.37 -11.80 -3.39
C HIS A 93 1.38 -11.62 -1.88
N ASP A 94 1.00 -12.63 -1.09
CA ASP A 94 0.84 -12.52 0.36
C ASP A 94 -0.02 -11.29 0.71
N PHE A 95 0.33 -10.57 1.78
CA PHE A 95 -0.35 -9.35 2.19
C PHE A 95 -0.27 -8.19 1.18
N TYR A 96 0.66 -8.27 0.24
CA TYR A 96 0.95 -7.18 -0.72
C TYR A 96 0.22 -7.33 -2.05
N ASN A 97 -0.90 -8.05 -2.05
CA ASN A 97 -1.85 -8.05 -3.14
C ASN A 97 -2.49 -6.66 -3.28
N GLY A 98 -2.63 -6.15 -4.50
CA GLY A 98 -3.20 -4.82 -4.73
C GLY A 98 -4.60 -4.61 -4.16
N MET A 99 -5.40 -5.68 -3.99
CA MET A 99 -6.71 -5.61 -3.32
C MET A 99 -6.62 -5.40 -1.80
N ASN A 100 -5.45 -5.62 -1.21
CA ASN A 100 -5.19 -5.41 0.22
C ASN A 100 -4.42 -4.12 0.51
N LEU A 101 -4.10 -3.36 -0.52
CA LEU A 101 -3.33 -2.13 -0.43
C LEU A 101 -4.20 -0.93 -0.80
N ILE A 102 -4.12 0.13 0.01
CA ILE A 102 -4.73 1.42 -0.30
C ILE A 102 -3.62 2.37 -0.69
N GLY A 103 -3.58 2.75 -1.98
CA GLY A 103 -2.60 3.65 -2.53
C GLY A 103 -2.79 5.09 -2.07
N ILE A 104 -1.67 5.77 -1.81
CA ILE A 104 -1.60 7.20 -1.55
C ILE A 104 -1.09 7.87 -2.83
N ASP A 105 -1.64 9.01 -3.19
CA ASP A 105 -1.12 9.83 -4.30
C ASP A 105 0.30 10.32 -3.98
N VAL A 106 1.29 9.54 -4.44
CA VAL A 106 2.71 9.79 -4.19
C VAL A 106 3.19 11.08 -4.80
N ALA A 107 2.68 11.43 -6.00
CA ALA A 107 3.08 12.64 -6.70
C ALA A 107 2.62 13.89 -5.93
N SER A 108 1.35 13.95 -5.57
CA SER A 108 0.79 15.04 -4.78
C SER A 108 1.42 15.13 -3.38
N LEU A 109 1.68 14.00 -2.72
CA LEU A 109 2.37 13.97 -1.43
C LEU A 109 3.78 14.57 -1.54
N PHE A 110 4.59 14.16 -2.52
CA PHE A 110 5.95 14.67 -2.68
C PHE A 110 5.97 16.16 -3.04
N LEU A 111 5.05 16.62 -3.88
CA LEU A 111 4.90 18.04 -4.18
C LEU A 111 4.51 18.85 -2.94
N ALA A 112 3.60 18.34 -2.14
CA ALA A 112 3.20 18.98 -0.88
C ALA A 112 4.36 19.02 0.14
N GLN A 113 5.11 17.94 0.29
CA GLN A 113 6.28 17.87 1.17
C GLN A 113 7.43 18.77 0.69
N LYS A 114 7.58 18.99 -0.62
CA LYS A 114 8.57 19.94 -1.14
C LYS A 114 8.30 21.37 -0.64
N ASN A 115 7.02 21.74 -0.48
CA ASN A 115 6.61 23.05 0.03
C ASN A 115 6.52 23.11 1.55
N ASN A 116 6.27 21.98 2.19
CA ASN A 116 6.22 21.83 3.64
C ASN A 116 6.93 20.52 4.06
N PRO A 117 8.25 20.56 4.33
CA PRO A 117 9.03 19.37 4.68
C PRO A 117 8.54 18.63 5.94
N ASP A 118 7.84 19.32 6.83
CA ASP A 118 7.30 18.73 8.08
C ASP A 118 5.92 18.10 7.88
N LEU A 119 5.38 18.13 6.67
CA LEU A 119 4.08 17.55 6.37
C LEU A 119 4.10 16.03 6.57
N THR A 120 3.28 15.56 7.49
CA THR A 120 3.11 14.12 7.75
C THR A 120 2.07 13.51 6.81
N ILE A 121 2.15 12.19 6.58
CA ILE A 121 1.14 11.48 5.76
C ILE A 121 -0.26 11.60 6.37
N PRO A 122 -0.47 11.43 7.70
CA PRO A 122 -1.78 11.68 8.29
C PRO A 122 -2.33 13.09 8.04
N ALA A 123 -1.48 14.12 8.13
CA ALA A 123 -1.90 15.50 7.86
C ALA A 123 -2.25 15.70 6.38
N PHE A 124 -1.46 15.13 5.46
CA PHE A 124 -1.74 15.18 4.03
C PHE A 124 -3.09 14.53 3.70
N LEU A 125 -3.34 13.31 4.19
CA LEU A 125 -4.59 12.59 3.92
C LEU A 125 -5.81 13.24 4.62
N SER A 126 -5.61 13.81 5.81
CA SER A 126 -6.68 14.52 6.51
C SER A 126 -7.13 15.79 5.79
N GLY A 127 -6.25 16.42 5.03
CA GLY A 127 -6.55 17.60 4.21
C GLY A 127 -7.13 17.27 2.83
N ALA A 128 -7.15 16.01 2.42
CA ALA A 128 -7.71 15.60 1.15
C ALA A 128 -9.24 15.74 1.12
N THR A 129 -9.77 16.20 0.00
CA THR A 129 -11.22 16.24 -0.23
C THR A 129 -11.68 14.87 -0.69
N PRO A 130 -12.62 14.22 0.03
CA PRO A 130 -13.14 12.92 -0.39
C PRO A 130 -13.81 12.99 -1.76
N TYR A 131 -13.50 12.05 -2.61
CA TYR A 131 -14.11 11.92 -3.92
C TYR A 131 -15.50 11.25 -3.84
N PHE A 132 -15.60 10.21 -2.99
CA PHE A 132 -16.87 9.57 -2.67
C PHE A 132 -16.84 8.97 -1.27
N LYS A 133 -18.02 8.56 -0.78
CA LYS A 133 -18.19 7.94 0.52
C LYS A 133 -19.02 6.68 0.40
N VAL A 134 -18.71 5.69 1.24
CA VAL A 134 -19.45 4.42 1.33
C VAL A 134 -19.81 4.17 2.78
N THR A 135 -21.08 3.84 3.04
CA THR A 135 -21.52 3.39 4.36
C THR A 135 -21.52 1.87 4.42
N VAL A 136 -20.82 1.31 5.40
CA VAL A 136 -20.80 -0.12 5.69
C VAL A 136 -21.52 -0.36 7.00
N ASN A 137 -22.63 -1.11 6.95
CA ASN A 137 -23.39 -1.49 8.14
C ASN A 137 -22.65 -2.60 8.89
N ARG A 138 -21.82 -2.18 9.81
CA ARG A 138 -21.00 -3.07 10.64
C ARG A 138 -20.63 -2.33 11.92
N ASP A 139 -20.91 -2.94 13.05
CA ASP A 139 -20.56 -2.47 14.39
C ASP A 139 -19.17 -2.91 14.84
N ALA A 140 -18.62 -3.96 14.20
CA ALA A 140 -17.29 -4.46 14.54
C ALA A 140 -16.18 -3.48 14.14
N PRO A 141 -15.10 -3.38 14.92
CA PRO A 141 -13.93 -2.58 14.56
C PRO A 141 -13.34 -2.99 13.20
N LEU A 142 -12.94 -2.00 12.42
CA LEU A 142 -12.18 -2.22 11.19
C LEU A 142 -10.71 -2.41 11.54
N GLU A 143 -10.09 -3.48 11.05
CA GLU A 143 -8.68 -3.79 11.33
C GLU A 143 -7.75 -2.65 10.90
N ILE A 144 -8.03 -2.01 9.77
CA ILE A 144 -7.26 -0.87 9.29
C ILE A 144 -7.22 0.29 10.30
N VAL A 145 -8.33 0.53 11.01
CA VAL A 145 -8.39 1.58 12.04
C VAL A 145 -7.54 1.22 13.25
N GLY A 146 -7.45 -0.06 13.61
CA GLY A 146 -6.54 -0.53 14.65
C GLY A 146 -5.08 -0.32 14.29
N ARG A 147 -4.73 -0.48 13.00
CA ARG A 147 -3.38 -0.28 12.47
C ARG A 147 -3.04 1.19 12.27
N TYR A 148 -4.03 2.00 11.87
CA TYR A 148 -3.90 3.44 11.60
C TYR A 148 -4.98 4.21 12.35
N PRO A 149 -4.86 4.41 13.68
CA PRO A 149 -5.90 5.04 14.49
C PRO A 149 -6.27 6.46 14.04
N TRP A 150 -5.32 7.16 13.42
CA TRP A 150 -5.51 8.50 12.89
C TRP A 150 -6.48 8.59 11.69
N LEU A 151 -6.83 7.46 11.06
CA LEU A 151 -7.87 7.41 10.03
C LEU A 151 -9.27 7.61 10.61
N LYS A 152 -9.46 7.27 11.89
CA LYS A 152 -10.77 7.39 12.53
C LYS A 152 -11.09 8.85 12.82
N LYS A 153 -12.20 9.34 12.29
CA LYS A 153 -12.76 10.66 12.60
C LYS A 153 -14.09 10.48 13.35
N GLY A 154 -14.45 11.44 14.20
CA GLY A 154 -15.72 11.46 14.94
C GLY A 154 -15.62 11.02 16.39
N ASP A 155 -16.78 10.94 17.06
CA ASP A 155 -16.89 10.58 18.47
C ASP A 155 -16.53 9.11 18.67
N HIS A 156 -15.62 8.87 19.62
CA HIS A 156 -15.14 7.54 19.96
C HIS A 156 -15.95 6.85 21.05
N GLU A 157 -16.84 7.57 21.71
CA GLU A 157 -17.58 7.09 22.87
C GLU A 157 -18.95 6.53 22.55
N THR A 158 -19.51 6.90 21.40
CA THR A 158 -20.84 6.43 21.00
C THR A 158 -20.73 5.13 20.20
N PRO A 159 -21.41 4.04 20.62
CA PRO A 159 -21.50 2.83 19.80
C PRO A 159 -22.13 3.17 18.44
N SER A 160 -21.45 2.81 17.36
CA SER A 160 -21.95 3.00 16.00
C SER A 160 -22.27 1.67 15.35
N SER A 161 -23.42 1.60 14.68
CA SER A 161 -23.84 0.41 13.92
C SER A 161 -23.26 0.38 12.49
N SER A 162 -22.50 1.40 12.11
CA SER A 162 -21.96 1.53 10.75
C SER A 162 -20.69 2.35 10.72
N TRP A 163 -19.92 2.18 9.63
CA TRP A 163 -18.79 3.00 9.27
C TRP A 163 -19.09 3.79 8.00
N GLU A 164 -18.82 5.08 7.99
CA GLU A 164 -18.69 5.86 6.77
C GLU A 164 -17.22 5.89 6.37
N ILE A 165 -16.91 5.37 5.21
CA ILE A 165 -15.55 5.32 4.65
C ILE A 165 -15.48 6.35 3.53
N SER A 166 -14.53 7.26 3.63
CA SER A 166 -14.27 8.32 2.64
C SER A 166 -13.04 7.96 1.80
N PHE A 167 -13.16 8.12 0.48
CA PHE A 167 -12.12 7.86 -0.51
C PHE A 167 -11.79 9.10 -1.31
#